data_6c0821e29a94689b8b95f07303cf0583
#
_entry.id   6c0821e29a94689b8b95f07303cf0583
#
_cell.length_a   1.000
_cell.length_b   1.000
_cell.length_c   1.000
_cell.angle_alpha   90.00
_cell.angle_beta   90.00
_cell.angle_gamma   90.00
#
_symmetry.space_group_name_H-M   'P 1'
#
loop_
_entity.id
_entity.type
_entity.pdbx_description
1 polymer ?
#
loop_
_entity_poly.entity_id
_entity_poly.type
_entity_poly.pdbx_seq_one_letter_code
_entity_poly.pdbx_strand_id
1 'polypeptide(L)'
;EDTLEQASKLVKTNPQGLVEKLEHLMAEMKALQSENESLKSKAAKEALGDVMDQVEEVKGTKLLAVRADGVDMNGLRDLGDQLKEKLGEGVIVLASECDGRVNLVAMATDAAMKSGAHAGNLIKAIAKTVGGGGGGRPNMAQAGGKNPAGIADALAQAKSALEEQLK
;
A
#
# COMPACT_ATOMS: atom_id res chain seq x y z
N GLU A 1 -25.63 -32.67 -18.96
CA GLU A 1 -24.46 -33.36 -19.56
C GLU A 1 -23.55 -32.39 -20.32
N ASP A 2 -24.10 -31.46 -21.09
CA ASP A 2 -23.34 -30.47 -21.87
C ASP A 2 -22.47 -29.54 -21.02
N THR A 3 -22.97 -29.02 -19.91
CA THR A 3 -22.24 -28.11 -19.02
C THR A 3 -21.03 -28.78 -18.35
N LEU A 4 -21.18 -30.03 -17.94
CA LEU A 4 -20.12 -30.79 -17.32
C LEU A 4 -19.00 -31.12 -18.32
N GLU A 5 -19.39 -31.43 -19.54
CA GLU A 5 -18.45 -31.69 -20.63
C GLU A 5 -17.69 -30.43 -21.07
N GLN A 6 -18.39 -29.30 -21.14
CA GLN A 6 -17.78 -27.99 -21.42
C GLN A 6 -16.78 -27.58 -20.31
N ALA A 7 -17.15 -27.73 -19.05
CA ALA A 7 -16.27 -27.44 -17.92
C ALA A 7 -15.02 -28.33 -17.92
N SER A 8 -15.17 -29.62 -18.23
CA SER A 8 -14.06 -30.56 -18.32
C SER A 8 -13.07 -30.18 -19.43
N LYS A 9 -13.59 -29.76 -20.58
CA LYS A 9 -12.76 -29.29 -21.71
C LYS A 9 -12.00 -28.02 -21.37
N LEU A 10 -12.61 -27.09 -20.66
CA LEU A 10 -11.94 -25.84 -20.23
C LEU A 10 -10.71 -26.11 -19.36
N VAL A 11 -10.80 -27.05 -18.46
CA VAL A 11 -9.70 -27.40 -17.56
C VAL A 11 -8.86 -28.56 -18.07
N LYS A 12 -9.04 -28.95 -19.33
CA LYS A 12 -8.28 -29.99 -20.05
C LYS A 12 -8.28 -31.35 -19.35
N THR A 13 -9.46 -31.82 -18.99
CA THR A 13 -9.70 -33.13 -18.38
C THR A 13 -10.99 -33.75 -18.91
N ASN A 14 -11.38 -34.89 -18.35
CA ASN A 14 -12.67 -35.55 -18.60
C ASN A 14 -13.61 -35.34 -17.38
N PRO A 15 -14.92 -35.65 -17.52
CA PRO A 15 -15.85 -35.44 -16.40
C PRO A 15 -15.50 -36.22 -15.13
N GLN A 16 -14.87 -37.39 -15.26
CA GLN A 16 -14.48 -38.21 -14.11
C GLN A 16 -13.32 -37.60 -13.32
N GLY A 17 -12.39 -36.93 -14.00
CA GLY A 17 -11.25 -36.26 -13.38
C GLY A 17 -11.45 -34.78 -13.05
N LEU A 18 -12.68 -34.27 -13.27
CA LEU A 18 -12.95 -32.83 -13.16
C LEU A 18 -12.71 -32.28 -11.73
N VAL A 19 -13.20 -32.98 -10.72
CA VAL A 19 -13.07 -32.55 -9.31
C VAL A 19 -11.61 -32.49 -8.89
N GLU A 20 -10.88 -33.56 -9.16
CA GLU A 20 -9.46 -33.66 -8.84
C GLU A 20 -8.64 -32.58 -9.56
N LYS A 21 -8.95 -32.33 -10.83
CA LYS A 21 -8.32 -31.28 -11.61
C LYS A 21 -8.63 -29.87 -11.06
N LEU A 22 -9.85 -29.61 -10.65
CA LEU A 22 -10.24 -28.34 -10.02
C LEU A 22 -9.54 -28.13 -8.68
N GLU A 23 -9.47 -29.16 -7.84
CA GLU A 23 -8.74 -29.10 -6.56
C GLU A 23 -7.27 -28.76 -6.78
N HIS A 24 -6.64 -29.39 -7.76
CA HIS A 24 -5.25 -29.14 -8.14
C HIS A 24 -5.07 -27.70 -8.63
N LEU A 25 -5.94 -27.22 -9.53
CA LEU A 25 -5.88 -25.85 -10.05
C LEU A 25 -6.10 -24.80 -8.96
N MET A 26 -7.01 -25.04 -8.03
CA MET A 26 -7.24 -24.14 -6.89
C MET A 26 -6.03 -24.10 -5.96
N ALA A 27 -5.40 -25.24 -5.69
CA ALA A 27 -4.18 -25.31 -4.88
C ALA A 27 -3.02 -24.58 -5.56
N GLU A 28 -2.85 -24.77 -6.88
CA GLU A 28 -1.83 -24.09 -7.68
C GLU A 28 -2.06 -22.58 -7.71
N MET A 29 -3.29 -22.14 -7.90
CA MET A 29 -3.65 -20.72 -7.87
C MET A 29 -3.34 -20.09 -6.50
N LYS A 30 -3.66 -20.77 -5.41
CA LYS A 30 -3.35 -20.31 -4.05
C LYS A 30 -1.84 -20.23 -3.82
N ALA A 31 -1.08 -21.22 -4.28
CA ALA A 31 0.38 -21.21 -4.18
C ALA A 31 0.99 -20.06 -4.98
N LEU A 32 0.51 -19.82 -6.20
CA LEU A 32 0.98 -18.72 -7.06
C LEU A 32 0.63 -17.35 -6.45
N GLN A 33 -0.55 -17.20 -5.87
CA GLN A 33 -0.92 -15.97 -5.16
C GLN A 33 0.01 -15.70 -3.97
N SER A 34 0.29 -16.72 -3.17
CA SER A 34 1.20 -16.62 -2.02
C SER A 34 2.63 -16.26 -2.47
N GLU A 35 3.13 -16.91 -3.52
CA GLU A 35 4.43 -16.60 -4.09
C GLU A 35 4.49 -15.17 -4.64
N ASN A 36 3.44 -14.73 -5.34
CA ASN A 36 3.34 -13.37 -5.87
C ASN A 36 3.39 -12.32 -4.75
N GLU A 37 2.64 -12.53 -3.67
CA GLU A 37 2.66 -11.66 -2.50
C GLU A 37 4.05 -11.62 -1.84
N SER A 38 4.70 -12.77 -1.71
CA SER A 38 6.06 -12.87 -1.17
C SER A 38 7.09 -12.13 -2.03
N LEU A 39 7.03 -12.30 -3.35
CA LEU A 39 7.92 -11.63 -4.30
C LEU A 39 7.69 -10.11 -4.32
N LYS A 40 6.45 -9.66 -4.27
CA LYS A 40 6.11 -8.24 -4.16
C LYS A 40 6.65 -7.63 -2.88
N SER A 41 6.52 -8.33 -1.76
CA SER A 41 7.05 -7.89 -0.46
C SER A 41 8.57 -7.77 -0.48
N LYS A 42 9.27 -8.75 -1.06
CA LYS A 42 10.72 -8.70 -1.24
C LYS A 42 11.17 -7.55 -2.15
N ALA A 43 10.51 -7.39 -3.30
CA ALA A 43 10.79 -6.30 -4.24
C ALA A 43 10.59 -4.93 -3.60
N ALA A 44 9.54 -4.77 -2.79
CA ALA A 44 9.29 -3.53 -2.04
C ALA A 44 10.41 -3.24 -1.03
N LYS A 45 10.85 -4.25 -0.29
CA LYS A 45 11.96 -4.10 0.67
C LYS A 45 13.28 -3.74 0.00
N GLU A 46 13.59 -4.39 -1.12
CA GLU A 46 14.82 -4.13 -1.89
C GLU A 46 14.78 -2.75 -2.57
N ALA A 47 13.63 -2.35 -3.13
CA ALA A 47 13.46 -1.06 -3.78
C ALA A 47 13.58 0.11 -2.80
N LEU A 48 13.22 -0.08 -1.55
CA LEU A 48 13.29 0.95 -0.52
C LEU A 48 14.71 1.16 0.02
N GLY A 49 15.59 0.15 -0.06
CA GLY A 49 16.95 0.26 0.46
C GLY A 49 16.98 0.76 1.91
N ASP A 50 17.84 1.68 2.21
CA ASP A 50 17.96 2.31 3.54
C ASP A 50 17.09 3.57 3.61
N VAL A 51 15.77 3.37 3.62
CA VAL A 51 14.77 4.47 3.66
C VAL A 51 14.81 5.28 4.94
N MET A 52 15.41 4.73 6.00
CA MET A 52 15.54 5.46 7.26
C MET A 52 16.41 6.71 7.12
N ASP A 53 17.29 6.76 6.13
CA ASP A 53 18.06 7.98 5.81
C ASP A 53 17.19 9.12 5.26
N GLN A 54 15.97 8.81 4.81
CA GLN A 54 15.01 9.79 4.31
C GLN A 54 14.08 10.35 5.38
N VAL A 55 14.24 9.95 6.63
CA VAL A 55 13.47 10.49 7.75
C VAL A 55 13.78 11.97 7.93
N GLU A 56 12.75 12.78 7.90
CA GLU A 56 12.83 14.21 8.18
C GLU A 56 12.17 14.51 9.53
N GLU A 57 12.60 15.60 10.16
CA GLU A 57 11.99 16.09 11.39
C GLU A 57 11.12 17.32 11.08
N VAL A 58 9.85 17.28 11.52
CA VAL A 58 8.89 18.36 11.37
C VAL A 58 8.36 18.73 12.76
N LYS A 59 8.76 19.90 13.28
CA LYS A 59 8.35 20.39 14.60
C LYS A 59 8.55 19.34 15.73
N GLY A 60 9.67 18.62 15.70
CA GLY A 60 9.99 17.59 16.68
C GLY A 60 9.35 16.22 16.43
N THR A 61 8.58 16.07 15.37
CA THR A 61 7.97 14.81 14.95
C THR A 61 8.67 14.27 13.70
N LYS A 62 9.02 13.01 13.70
CA LYS A 62 9.64 12.37 12.53
C LYS A 62 8.62 12.12 11.43
N LEU A 63 9.00 12.42 10.21
CA LEU A 63 8.22 12.14 9.01
C LEU A 63 9.05 11.29 8.04
N LEU A 64 8.51 10.19 7.62
CA LEU A 64 9.06 9.36 6.55
C LEU A 64 8.07 9.33 5.39
N ALA A 65 8.39 10.03 4.30
CA ALA A 65 7.60 10.08 3.08
C ALA A 65 8.37 9.37 1.96
N VAL A 66 7.83 8.26 1.46
CA VAL A 66 8.54 7.37 0.52
C VAL A 66 7.63 6.93 -0.62
N ARG A 67 8.22 6.81 -1.81
CA ARG A 67 7.60 6.22 -2.99
C ARG A 67 8.08 4.78 -3.16
N ALA A 68 7.13 3.84 -3.31
CA ALA A 68 7.40 2.41 -3.46
C ALA A 68 6.58 1.83 -4.62
N ASP A 69 6.98 2.13 -5.86
CA ASP A 69 6.26 1.72 -7.06
C ASP A 69 6.15 0.21 -7.19
N GLY A 70 5.06 -0.25 -7.81
CA GLY A 70 4.76 -1.66 -8.01
C GLY A 70 4.10 -2.33 -6.81
N VAL A 71 3.92 -1.64 -5.69
CA VAL A 71 3.29 -2.15 -4.48
C VAL A 71 1.81 -1.79 -4.48
N ASP A 72 0.95 -2.78 -4.29
CA ASP A 72 -0.49 -2.56 -4.16
C ASP A 72 -0.86 -1.99 -2.77
N MET A 73 -2.13 -1.69 -2.57
CA MET A 73 -2.60 -1.09 -1.31
C MET A 73 -2.29 -1.96 -0.09
N ASN A 74 -2.47 -3.27 -0.19
CA ASN A 74 -2.18 -4.21 0.91
C ASN A 74 -0.68 -4.25 1.20
N GLY A 75 0.15 -4.31 0.17
CA GLY A 75 1.60 -4.26 0.31
C GLY A 75 2.09 -2.95 0.92
N LEU A 76 1.50 -1.81 0.57
CA LEU A 76 1.80 -0.52 1.19
C LEU A 76 1.45 -0.49 2.67
N ARG A 77 0.34 -1.07 3.06
CA ARG A 77 -0.07 -1.14 4.47
C ARG A 77 0.91 -1.98 5.28
N ASP A 78 1.29 -3.15 4.77
CA ASP A 78 2.28 -4.02 5.42
C ASP A 78 3.64 -3.33 5.53
N LEU A 79 4.05 -2.65 4.48
CA LEU A 79 5.29 -1.87 4.46
C LEU A 79 5.23 -0.71 5.47
N GLY A 80 4.11 -0.03 5.55
CA GLY A 80 3.85 1.03 6.52
C GLY A 80 3.97 0.55 7.96
N ASP A 81 3.42 -0.61 8.27
CA ASP A 81 3.53 -1.22 9.60
C ASP A 81 4.99 -1.55 9.95
N GLN A 82 5.75 -2.11 9.01
CA GLN A 82 7.17 -2.40 9.20
C GLN A 82 8.00 -1.14 9.42
N LEU A 83 7.76 -0.10 8.62
CA LEU A 83 8.47 1.18 8.75
C LEU A 83 8.09 1.92 10.04
N LYS A 84 6.84 1.82 10.45
CA LYS A 84 6.37 2.38 11.72
C LYS A 84 7.09 1.75 12.92
N GLU A 85 7.29 0.44 12.92
CA GLU A 85 8.08 -0.25 13.94
C GLU A 85 9.54 0.22 13.95
N LYS A 86 10.16 0.36 12.78
CA LYS A 86 11.54 0.85 12.66
C LYS A 86 11.70 2.30 13.07
N LEU A 87 10.72 3.14 12.74
CA LEU A 87 10.73 4.57 13.07
C LEU A 87 10.55 4.81 14.57
N GLY A 88 9.77 3.97 15.23
CA GLY A 88 9.42 4.10 16.63
C GLY A 88 8.30 5.10 16.85
N GLU A 89 8.57 6.39 16.70
CA GLU A 89 7.57 7.46 16.83
C GLU A 89 7.62 8.40 15.64
N GLY A 90 6.45 8.73 15.08
CA GLY A 90 6.37 9.66 13.96
C GLY A 90 5.21 9.36 13.01
N VAL A 91 5.32 9.91 11.82
CA VAL A 91 4.35 9.79 10.74
C VAL A 91 5.01 9.16 9.52
N ILE A 92 4.31 8.23 8.88
CA ILE A 92 4.75 7.57 7.65
C ILE A 92 3.73 7.87 6.56
N VAL A 93 4.23 8.31 5.40
CA VAL A 93 3.43 8.50 4.19
C VAL A 93 4.07 7.69 3.07
N LEU A 94 3.31 6.77 2.52
CA LEU A 94 3.75 5.92 1.42
C LEU A 94 2.89 6.17 0.19
N ALA A 95 3.54 6.22 -0.95
CA ALA A 95 2.88 6.32 -2.25
C ALA A 95 3.44 5.27 -3.20
N SER A 96 2.57 4.71 -4.02
CA SER A 96 2.99 3.81 -5.10
C SER A 96 2.20 4.07 -6.37
N GLU A 97 2.85 3.81 -7.50
CA GLU A 97 2.20 3.59 -8.77
C GLU A 97 2.09 2.07 -9.00
N CYS A 98 0.88 1.57 -9.15
CA CYS A 98 0.62 0.17 -9.45
C CYS A 98 -0.51 0.09 -10.47
N ASP A 99 -0.25 -0.56 -11.61
CA ASP A 99 -1.19 -0.70 -12.73
C ASP A 99 -1.76 0.66 -13.24
N GLY A 100 -0.92 1.68 -13.29
CA GLY A 100 -1.27 3.02 -13.75
C GLY A 100 -2.12 3.83 -12.77
N ARG A 101 -2.30 3.34 -11.55
CA ARG A 101 -3.04 4.01 -10.47
C ARG A 101 -2.13 4.35 -9.31
N VAL A 102 -2.53 5.36 -8.56
CA VAL A 102 -1.83 5.78 -7.35
C VAL A 102 -2.48 5.17 -6.12
N ASN A 103 -1.66 4.60 -5.25
CA ASN A 103 -2.05 4.19 -3.91
C ASN A 103 -1.30 5.05 -2.90
N LEU A 104 -2.01 5.55 -1.90
CA LEU A 104 -1.46 6.35 -0.80
C LEU A 104 -1.85 5.73 0.54
N VAL A 105 -0.89 5.66 1.45
CA VAL A 105 -1.10 5.24 2.84
C VAL A 105 -0.41 6.23 3.76
N ALA A 106 -1.09 6.65 4.81
CA ALA A 106 -0.50 7.43 5.89
C ALA A 106 -0.75 6.73 7.21
N MET A 107 0.27 6.72 8.06
CA MET A 107 0.19 6.17 9.41
C MET A 107 0.80 7.16 10.39
N ALA A 108 0.20 7.25 11.58
CA ALA A 108 0.71 8.06 12.67
C ALA A 108 0.78 7.23 13.95
N THR A 109 1.88 7.36 14.68
CA THR A 109 2.02 6.74 16.00
C THR A 109 1.25 7.52 17.06
N ASP A 110 1.02 6.91 18.22
CA ASP A 110 0.29 7.56 19.32
C ASP A 110 0.98 8.86 19.77
N ALA A 111 2.30 8.88 19.83
CA ALA A 111 3.06 10.07 20.18
C ALA A 111 2.87 11.20 19.14
N ALA A 112 2.91 10.86 17.86
CA ALA A 112 2.66 11.81 16.78
C ALA A 112 1.24 12.37 16.82
N MET A 113 0.24 11.52 17.08
CA MET A 113 -1.15 11.96 17.24
C MET A 113 -1.35 12.90 18.42
N LYS A 114 -0.67 12.66 19.53
CA LYS A 114 -0.68 13.56 20.69
C LYS A 114 -0.10 14.94 20.37
N SER A 115 0.85 14.99 19.43
CA SER A 115 1.42 16.25 18.93
C SER A 115 0.56 16.95 17.91
N GLY A 116 -0.54 16.35 17.47
CA GLY A 116 -1.50 16.92 16.53
C GLY A 116 -1.58 16.24 15.16
N ALA A 117 -0.74 15.23 14.89
CA ALA A 117 -0.78 14.49 13.63
C ALA A 117 -2.11 13.73 13.45
N HIS A 118 -2.63 13.76 12.24
CA HIS A 118 -3.87 13.08 11.88
C HIS A 118 -3.77 12.49 10.48
N ALA A 119 -3.57 11.18 10.39
CA ALA A 119 -3.36 10.49 9.12
C ALA A 119 -4.52 10.70 8.12
N GLY A 120 -5.76 10.66 8.60
CA GLY A 120 -6.94 10.88 7.76
C GLY A 120 -6.98 12.24 7.09
N ASN A 121 -6.68 13.31 7.81
CA ASN A 121 -6.63 14.66 7.27
C ASN A 121 -5.44 14.87 6.35
N LEU A 122 -4.30 14.26 6.70
CA LEU A 122 -3.09 14.28 5.88
C LEU A 122 -3.34 13.64 4.51
N ILE A 123 -3.93 12.46 4.49
CA ILE A 123 -4.29 11.75 3.26
C ILE A 123 -5.28 12.55 2.41
N LYS A 124 -6.29 13.15 3.01
CA LYS A 124 -7.25 13.98 2.29
C LYS A 124 -6.59 15.18 1.60
N ALA A 125 -5.62 15.78 2.25
CA ALA A 125 -4.89 16.93 1.70
C ALA A 125 -4.07 16.52 0.46
N ILE A 126 -3.35 15.42 0.52
CA ILE A 126 -2.44 15.00 -0.55
C ILE A 126 -3.12 14.19 -1.68
N ALA A 127 -4.24 13.53 -1.40
CA ALA A 127 -4.95 12.73 -2.40
C ALA A 127 -5.45 13.55 -3.59
N LYS A 128 -5.79 14.79 -3.38
CA LYS A 128 -6.24 15.72 -4.44
C LYS A 128 -5.15 15.94 -5.50
N THR A 129 -3.89 15.99 -5.08
CA THR A 129 -2.73 16.21 -5.96
C THR A 129 -2.51 15.05 -6.92
N VAL A 130 -2.91 13.85 -6.55
CA VAL A 130 -2.85 12.67 -7.43
C VAL A 130 -4.18 12.37 -8.13
N GLY A 131 -5.10 13.33 -8.14
CA GLY A 131 -6.38 13.19 -8.82
C GLY A 131 -7.29 12.14 -8.20
N GLY A 132 -7.28 12.04 -6.88
CA GLY A 132 -8.04 11.03 -6.16
C GLY A 132 -8.64 11.51 -4.86
N GLY A 133 -9.00 10.56 -4.03
CA GLY A 133 -9.59 10.82 -2.73
C GLY A 133 -9.46 9.62 -1.81
N GLY A 134 -9.67 9.87 -0.55
CA GLY A 134 -9.61 8.86 0.48
C GLY A 134 -9.74 9.49 1.86
N GLY A 135 -9.40 8.74 2.85
CA GLY A 135 -9.45 9.15 4.25
C GLY A 135 -9.24 7.98 5.17
N GLY A 136 -9.52 8.18 6.43
CA GLY A 136 -9.36 7.15 7.43
C GLY A 136 -9.36 7.72 8.84
N ARG A 137 -8.76 6.96 9.71
CA ARG A 137 -8.64 7.29 11.13
C ARG A 137 -7.40 8.17 11.39
N PRO A 138 -7.27 8.76 12.58
CA PRO A 138 -6.07 9.52 12.94
C PRO A 138 -4.78 8.72 12.89
N ASN A 139 -4.84 7.41 13.16
CA ASN A 139 -3.68 6.53 13.20
C ASN A 139 -3.33 5.89 11.86
N MET A 140 -4.31 5.76 10.95
CA MET A 140 -4.11 5.15 9.64
C MET A 140 -5.16 5.58 8.65
N ALA A 141 -4.74 5.95 7.45
CA ALA A 141 -5.60 6.33 6.36
C ALA A 141 -5.03 5.88 5.01
N GLN A 142 -5.89 5.75 4.04
CA GLN A 142 -5.52 5.37 2.69
C GLN A 142 -6.32 6.15 1.64
N ALA A 143 -5.74 6.31 0.47
CA ALA A 143 -6.37 6.95 -0.67
C ALA A 143 -5.94 6.31 -1.98
N GLY A 144 -6.73 6.51 -3.00
CA GLY A 144 -6.38 6.17 -4.37
C GLY A 144 -6.37 7.42 -5.25
N GLY A 145 -5.67 7.35 -6.36
CA GLY A 145 -5.61 8.42 -7.35
C GLY A 145 -5.39 7.91 -8.76
N LYS A 146 -5.51 8.82 -9.73
CA LYS A 146 -5.40 8.49 -11.16
C LYS A 146 -4.19 9.13 -11.82
N ASN A 147 -3.48 10.02 -11.11
CA ASN A 147 -2.37 10.80 -11.66
C ASN A 147 -1.03 10.45 -10.99
N PRO A 148 -0.29 9.45 -11.52
CA PRO A 148 1.03 9.10 -10.97
C PRO A 148 2.05 10.23 -11.03
N ALA A 149 1.94 11.14 -11.99
CA ALA A 149 2.84 12.29 -12.11
C ALA A 149 2.75 13.25 -10.90
N GLY A 150 1.65 13.20 -10.15
CA GLY A 150 1.46 14.01 -8.94
C GLY A 150 2.05 13.40 -7.66
N ILE A 151 2.63 12.20 -7.70
CA ILE A 151 3.13 11.53 -6.49
C ILE A 151 4.23 12.34 -5.80
N ALA A 152 5.20 12.85 -6.54
CA ALA A 152 6.29 13.65 -5.99
C ALA A 152 5.76 14.90 -5.27
N ASP A 153 4.82 15.59 -5.87
CA ASP A 153 4.16 16.77 -5.28
C ASP A 153 3.33 16.40 -4.05
N ALA A 154 2.63 15.27 -4.10
CA ALA A 154 1.85 14.76 -2.95
C ALA A 154 2.74 14.46 -1.75
N LEU A 155 3.89 13.83 -1.96
CA LEU A 155 4.86 13.55 -0.88
C LEU A 155 5.46 14.84 -0.32
N ALA A 156 5.76 15.83 -1.16
CA ALA A 156 6.21 17.14 -0.71
C ALA A 156 5.13 17.89 0.09
N GLN A 157 3.88 17.82 -0.35
CA GLN A 157 2.73 18.40 0.37
C GLN A 157 2.48 17.73 1.71
N ALA A 158 2.80 16.43 1.86
CA ALA A 158 2.67 15.71 3.12
C ALA A 158 3.45 16.38 4.25
N LYS A 159 4.65 16.86 3.95
CA LYS A 159 5.47 17.61 4.92
C LYS A 159 4.79 18.90 5.36
N SER A 160 4.33 19.71 4.42
CA SER A 160 3.66 20.97 4.71
C SER A 160 2.34 20.76 5.45
N ALA A 161 1.55 19.77 5.04
CA ALA A 161 0.29 19.45 5.70
C ALA A 161 0.50 18.95 7.13
N LEU A 162 1.53 18.15 7.38
CA LEU A 162 1.90 17.71 8.72
C LEU A 162 2.36 18.90 9.59
N GLU A 163 3.16 19.79 9.03
CA GLU A 163 3.62 20.99 9.72
C GLU A 163 2.46 21.86 10.20
N GLU A 164 1.39 21.99 9.39
CA GLU A 164 0.17 22.70 9.77
C GLU A 164 -0.62 21.99 10.88
N GLN A 165 -0.57 20.67 10.94
CA GLN A 165 -1.26 19.86 11.95
C GLN A 165 -0.56 19.91 13.32
N LEU A 166 0.77 19.94 13.30
CA LEU A 166 1.58 19.94 14.53
C LEU A 166 1.54 21.28 15.25
N LYS A 167 1.48 21.20 16.58
CA LYS A 167 1.44 22.37 17.48
C LYS A 167 2.83 22.79 17.95
#